data_4fa133d0e84fde1b265a7c4a8f0c0bd1
#
_entry.id   4fa133d0e84fde1b265a7c4a8f0c0bd1
#
_cell.length_a   1.000
_cell.length_b   1.000
_cell.length_c   1.000
_cell.angle_alpha   90.00
_cell.angle_beta   90.00
_cell.angle_gamma   90.00
#
_symmetry.space_group_name_H-M   'P 1'
#
loop_
_entity.id
_entity.type
_entity.pdbx_description
1 polymer ?
#
loop_
_entity_poly.entity_id
_entity_poly.type
_entity_poly.pdbx_seq_one_letter_code
_entity_poly.pdbx_strand_id
1 'polypeptide(L)'
;MDRYSSFEQLKTFEREGIDFRVRWRMGCSGIAILSIHGGDIEPGTSMIADAIAGNDHSYYALEGLKSSGNKALHITSTHFDEPTAIEIVCRSETVITVHGCSGTDEVVYVGGRDQNMKRRICRKLREAGFVAEKASKPRFVGMDLANICNLTERRMGVQLEISRGLRCRMI
;
A
#
# COMPACT_ATOMS: atom_id res chain seq x y z
N MET A 1 1.31 5.33 -17.64
CA MET A 1 0.30 4.29 -17.86
C MET A 1 0.94 2.99 -17.41
N ASP A 2 0.21 2.17 -16.65
CA ASP A 2 0.71 0.88 -16.19
C ASP A 2 0.95 -0.05 -17.40
N ARG A 3 1.92 -0.94 -17.27
CA ARG A 3 2.19 -1.97 -18.28
C ARG A 3 1.11 -3.06 -18.26
N TYR A 4 0.61 -3.39 -17.07
CA TYR A 4 -0.41 -4.42 -16.84
C TYR A 4 -1.68 -3.79 -16.26
N SER A 5 -2.83 -4.23 -16.78
CA SER A 5 -4.15 -3.75 -16.34
C SER A 5 -4.74 -4.59 -15.19
N SER A 6 -4.12 -5.73 -14.85
CA SER A 6 -4.53 -6.66 -13.79
C SER A 6 -3.37 -7.53 -13.36
N PHE A 7 -3.50 -8.19 -12.20
CA PHE A 7 -2.53 -9.18 -11.74
C PHE A 7 -2.50 -10.42 -12.65
N GLU A 8 -3.66 -10.83 -13.17
CA GLU A 8 -3.74 -11.94 -14.13
C GLU A 8 -2.90 -11.66 -15.38
N GLN A 9 -2.97 -10.43 -15.91
CA GLN A 9 -2.13 -10.03 -17.03
C GLN A 9 -0.65 -10.00 -16.63
N LEU A 10 -0.30 -9.50 -15.45
CA LEU A 10 1.07 -9.48 -14.95
C LEU A 10 1.65 -10.91 -14.90
N LYS A 11 0.94 -11.87 -14.32
CA LYS A 11 1.34 -13.28 -14.22
C LYS A 11 1.60 -13.95 -15.55
N THR A 12 1.00 -13.47 -16.65
CA THR A 12 1.22 -14.04 -17.98
C THR A 12 2.62 -13.75 -18.50
N PHE A 13 3.23 -12.64 -18.08
CA PHE A 13 4.52 -12.17 -18.60
C PHE A 13 5.64 -12.17 -17.56
N GLU A 14 5.32 -12.19 -16.29
CA GLU A 14 6.28 -12.08 -15.19
C GLU A 14 6.20 -13.33 -14.30
N ARG A 15 7.35 -13.78 -13.77
CA ARG A 15 7.46 -15.04 -13.01
C ARG A 15 7.61 -14.79 -11.52
N GLU A 16 6.74 -15.41 -10.74
CA GLU A 16 6.87 -15.41 -9.28
C GLU A 16 8.15 -16.09 -8.82
N GLY A 17 8.80 -15.53 -7.82
CA GLY A 17 10.10 -15.97 -7.32
C GLY A 17 11.30 -15.45 -8.12
N ILE A 18 11.09 -14.84 -9.29
CA ILE A 18 12.15 -14.28 -10.15
C ILE A 18 11.92 -12.78 -10.39
N ASP A 19 10.77 -12.43 -10.93
CA ASP A 19 10.45 -11.04 -11.29
C ASP A 19 9.69 -10.32 -10.17
N PHE A 20 8.85 -11.07 -9.45
CA PHE A 20 8.11 -10.60 -8.29
C PHE A 20 7.92 -11.74 -7.27
N ARG A 21 7.48 -11.39 -6.06
CA ARG A 21 6.95 -12.35 -5.08
C ARG A 21 5.78 -11.75 -4.31
N VAL A 22 4.89 -12.63 -3.82
CA VAL A 22 3.85 -12.29 -2.87
C VAL A 22 4.27 -12.75 -1.47
N ARG A 23 4.15 -11.85 -0.48
CA ARG A 23 4.35 -12.16 0.95
C ARG A 23 3.11 -11.77 1.72
N TRP A 24 2.69 -12.64 2.62
CA TRP A 24 1.52 -12.35 3.45
C TRP A 24 1.54 -13.12 4.77
N ARG A 25 0.77 -12.64 5.72
CA ARG A 25 0.39 -13.34 6.94
C ARG A 25 -0.96 -12.83 7.43
N MET A 26 -1.74 -13.71 8.07
CA MET A 26 -2.97 -13.32 8.75
C MET A 26 -2.65 -12.89 10.17
N GLY A 27 -3.29 -11.81 10.62
CA GLY A 27 -3.31 -11.34 12.01
C GLY A 27 -4.71 -11.48 12.60
N CYS A 28 -4.84 -11.21 13.90
CA CYS A 28 -6.10 -11.37 14.63
C CYS A 28 -6.82 -10.05 14.97
N SER A 29 -6.25 -8.89 14.60
CA SER A 29 -6.76 -7.57 15.00
C SER A 29 -7.94 -7.04 14.18
N GLY A 30 -8.30 -7.70 13.06
CA GLY A 30 -9.25 -7.18 12.08
C GLY A 30 -8.68 -6.06 11.18
N ILE A 31 -7.39 -5.71 11.33
CA ILE A 31 -6.71 -4.69 10.51
C ILE A 31 -5.76 -5.39 9.54
N ALA A 32 -5.73 -4.93 8.28
CA ALA A 32 -4.74 -5.35 7.31
C ALA A 32 -3.89 -4.17 6.82
N ILE A 33 -2.58 -4.41 6.70
CA ILE A 33 -1.60 -3.48 6.19
C ILE A 33 -1.04 -4.05 4.89
N LEU A 34 -1.23 -3.35 3.79
CA LEU A 34 -0.86 -3.81 2.46
C LEU A 34 0.20 -2.90 1.83
N SER A 35 1.19 -3.50 1.17
CA SER A 35 2.10 -2.84 0.24
C SER A 35 1.95 -3.50 -1.13
N ILE A 36 1.05 -2.98 -1.94
CA ILE A 36 0.79 -3.55 -3.28
C ILE A 36 1.87 -3.20 -4.31
N HIS A 37 2.80 -2.32 -3.95
CA HIS A 37 3.95 -1.89 -4.76
C HIS A 37 5.26 -2.05 -3.97
N GLY A 38 5.42 -3.18 -3.28
CA GLY A 38 6.60 -3.47 -2.44
C GLY A 38 7.87 -3.78 -3.23
N GLY A 39 8.93 -4.12 -2.49
CA GLY A 39 10.26 -4.36 -3.08
C GLY A 39 10.74 -3.13 -3.86
N ASP A 40 11.29 -3.35 -5.04
CA ASP A 40 11.84 -2.28 -5.88
C ASP A 40 10.81 -1.62 -6.83
N ILE A 41 9.49 -1.88 -6.65
CA ILE A 41 8.44 -1.11 -7.34
C ILE A 41 8.38 0.30 -6.74
N GLU A 42 8.17 0.39 -5.43
CA GLU A 42 8.25 1.61 -4.61
C GLU A 42 9.10 1.31 -3.37
N PRO A 43 10.44 1.46 -3.46
CA PRO A 43 11.36 0.98 -2.44
C PRO A 43 11.04 1.46 -1.03
N GLY A 44 11.09 0.52 -0.07
CA GLY A 44 10.84 0.74 1.35
C GLY A 44 9.39 0.50 1.80
N THR A 45 8.42 0.48 0.88
CA THR A 45 6.99 0.38 1.25
C THR A 45 6.64 -0.94 1.91
N SER A 46 7.16 -2.07 1.44
CA SER A 46 6.91 -3.38 2.05
C SER A 46 7.56 -3.52 3.44
N MET A 47 8.75 -2.95 3.65
CA MET A 47 9.40 -2.94 4.97
C MET A 47 8.61 -2.09 5.98
N ILE A 48 8.15 -0.92 5.57
CA ILE A 48 7.32 -0.04 6.40
C ILE A 48 5.98 -0.71 6.71
N ALA A 49 5.32 -1.31 5.71
CA ALA A 49 4.07 -2.02 5.90
C ALA A 49 4.23 -3.20 6.87
N ASP A 50 5.32 -3.97 6.77
CA ASP A 50 5.63 -5.09 7.65
C ASP A 50 5.86 -4.61 9.09
N ALA A 51 6.61 -3.53 9.28
CA ALA A 51 6.85 -2.91 10.59
C ALA A 51 5.54 -2.38 11.23
N ILE A 52 4.65 -1.76 10.44
CA ILE A 52 3.34 -1.30 10.93
C ILE A 52 2.45 -2.50 11.30
N ALA A 53 2.45 -3.56 10.51
CA ALA A 53 1.63 -4.74 10.76
C ALA A 53 2.06 -5.48 12.03
N GLY A 54 3.35 -5.50 12.35
CA GLY A 54 3.87 -6.23 13.50
C GLY A 54 3.41 -7.69 13.48
N ASN A 55 3.04 -8.22 14.64
CA ASN A 55 2.53 -9.58 14.77
C ASN A 55 0.99 -9.64 14.89
N ASP A 56 0.33 -8.50 15.07
CA ASP A 56 -1.09 -8.43 15.39
C ASP A 56 -1.98 -8.23 14.16
N HIS A 57 -1.48 -7.51 13.15
CA HIS A 57 -2.24 -7.16 11.96
C HIS A 57 -1.93 -8.10 10.80
N SER A 58 -2.92 -8.30 9.93
CA SER A 58 -2.69 -8.97 8.66
C SER A 58 -1.74 -8.13 7.82
N TYR A 59 -0.85 -8.80 7.10
CA TYR A 59 0.15 -8.18 6.23
C TYR A 59 0.05 -8.77 4.84
N TYR A 60 0.26 -7.92 3.83
CA TYR A 60 0.42 -8.34 2.44
C TYR A 60 1.43 -7.44 1.73
N ALA A 61 2.26 -8.03 0.88
CA ALA A 61 3.10 -7.29 -0.07
C ALA A 61 3.25 -8.03 -1.41
N LEU A 62 3.06 -7.30 -2.50
CA LEU A 62 3.58 -7.66 -3.82
C LEU A 62 4.93 -6.96 -3.97
N GLU A 63 6.02 -7.70 -4.06
CA GLU A 63 7.37 -7.17 -4.11
C GLU A 63 8.02 -7.40 -5.48
N GLY A 64 8.50 -6.34 -6.11
CA GLY A 64 9.35 -6.44 -7.31
C GLY A 64 10.75 -6.90 -6.95
N LEU A 65 11.25 -7.88 -7.70
CA LEU A 65 12.55 -8.55 -7.47
C LEU A 65 13.55 -8.35 -8.61
N LYS A 66 13.16 -7.70 -9.69
CA LYS A 66 14.02 -7.51 -10.87
C LYS A 66 15.22 -6.64 -10.50
N SER A 67 16.37 -6.92 -11.09
CA SER A 67 17.56 -6.06 -10.96
C SER A 67 17.36 -4.64 -11.51
N SER A 68 16.37 -4.46 -12.40
CA SER A 68 15.96 -3.17 -12.94
C SER A 68 14.55 -3.25 -13.54
N GLY A 69 13.91 -2.09 -13.73
CA GLY A 69 12.61 -2.01 -14.42
C GLY A 69 11.41 -2.46 -13.59
N ASN A 70 11.52 -2.56 -12.26
CA ASN A 70 10.43 -2.97 -11.36
C ASN A 70 9.18 -2.11 -11.46
N LYS A 71 9.30 -0.86 -11.91
CA LYS A 71 8.11 0.01 -12.19
C LYS A 71 7.14 -0.60 -13.20
N ALA A 72 7.59 -1.52 -14.06
CA ALA A 72 6.72 -2.24 -14.98
C ALA A 72 5.74 -3.19 -14.27
N LEU A 73 6.03 -3.57 -13.02
CA LEU A 73 5.18 -4.41 -12.17
C LEU A 73 4.09 -3.63 -11.43
N HIS A 74 4.10 -2.30 -11.54
CA HIS A 74 3.08 -1.45 -10.94
C HIS A 74 1.71 -1.72 -11.58
N ILE A 75 0.69 -1.91 -10.72
CA ILE A 75 -0.72 -1.99 -11.09
C ILE A 75 -1.47 -0.96 -10.25
N THR A 76 -2.14 -0.01 -10.88
CA THR A 76 -2.93 1.03 -10.19
C THR A 76 -3.88 0.40 -9.17
N SER A 77 -3.98 1.00 -7.98
CA SER A 77 -4.75 0.48 -6.83
C SER A 77 -6.23 0.17 -7.13
N THR A 78 -6.82 0.79 -8.15
CA THR A 78 -8.20 0.52 -8.61
C THR A 78 -8.31 -0.70 -9.54
N HIS A 79 -7.18 -1.22 -10.01
CA HIS A 79 -7.09 -2.39 -10.88
C HIS A 79 -6.32 -3.55 -10.21
N PHE A 80 -5.91 -3.36 -8.96
CA PHE A 80 -5.14 -4.36 -8.24
C PHE A 80 -6.06 -5.48 -7.74
N ASP A 81 -5.93 -6.65 -8.34
CA ASP A 81 -6.83 -7.80 -8.21
C ASP A 81 -6.11 -9.11 -7.83
N GLU A 82 -4.93 -9.03 -7.19
CA GLU A 82 -4.23 -10.22 -6.72
C GLU A 82 -5.09 -10.98 -5.69
N PRO A 83 -5.37 -12.28 -5.91
CA PRO A 83 -6.38 -13.02 -5.14
C PRO A 83 -6.15 -13.05 -3.64
N THR A 84 -4.90 -13.20 -3.18
CA THR A 84 -4.57 -13.23 -1.75
C THR A 84 -4.79 -11.87 -1.09
N ALA A 85 -4.43 -10.77 -1.80
CA ALA A 85 -4.68 -9.42 -1.32
C ALA A 85 -6.18 -9.17 -1.18
N ILE A 86 -6.98 -9.55 -2.18
CA ILE A 86 -8.45 -9.40 -2.15
C ILE A 86 -9.03 -10.21 -0.99
N GLU A 87 -8.61 -11.47 -0.77
CA GLU A 87 -9.07 -12.28 0.34
C GLU A 87 -8.79 -11.62 1.70
N ILE A 88 -7.56 -11.12 1.91
CA ILE A 88 -7.17 -10.43 3.14
C ILE A 88 -8.03 -9.18 3.35
N VAL A 89 -8.24 -8.38 2.31
CA VAL A 89 -9.05 -7.15 2.37
C VAL A 89 -10.50 -7.46 2.73
N CYS A 90 -11.12 -8.45 2.07
CA CYS A 90 -12.50 -8.84 2.32
C CYS A 90 -12.74 -9.37 3.74
N ARG A 91 -11.70 -9.93 4.38
CA ARG A 91 -11.75 -10.42 5.77
C ARG A 91 -11.42 -9.36 6.82
N SER A 92 -11.02 -8.17 6.41
CA SER A 92 -10.56 -7.13 7.30
C SER A 92 -11.63 -6.05 7.53
N GLU A 93 -11.76 -5.59 8.78
CA GLU A 93 -12.63 -4.47 9.14
C GLU A 93 -12.04 -3.14 8.64
N THR A 94 -10.71 -3.03 8.68
CA THR A 94 -9.97 -1.84 8.27
C THR A 94 -8.75 -2.24 7.44
N VAL A 95 -8.54 -1.54 6.33
CA VAL A 95 -7.37 -1.70 5.46
C VAL A 95 -6.59 -0.40 5.39
N ILE A 96 -5.28 -0.52 5.52
CA ILE A 96 -4.33 0.57 5.31
C ILE A 96 -3.35 0.13 4.22
N THR A 97 -3.33 0.82 3.08
CA THR A 97 -2.33 0.60 2.04
C THR A 97 -1.16 1.56 2.19
N VAL A 98 0.06 1.05 2.00
CA VAL A 98 1.31 1.82 2.06
C VAL A 98 1.88 1.92 0.66
N HIS A 99 1.94 3.15 0.15
CA HIS A 99 2.47 3.53 -1.16
C HIS A 99 3.66 4.46 -1.04
N GLY A 100 4.44 4.53 -2.09
CA GLY A 100 5.58 5.43 -2.21
C GLY A 100 5.36 6.51 -3.26
N CYS A 101 5.48 7.76 -2.87
CA CYS A 101 5.50 8.86 -3.83
C CYS A 101 6.90 9.47 -3.98
N SER A 102 7.08 10.21 -5.07
CA SER A 102 8.29 11.00 -5.33
C SER A 102 8.34 12.24 -4.43
N GLY A 103 9.52 12.82 -4.29
CA GLY A 103 9.78 14.05 -3.52
C GLY A 103 10.88 13.83 -2.50
N THR A 104 11.61 14.91 -2.20
CA THR A 104 12.73 14.93 -1.23
C THR A 104 12.28 15.32 0.17
N ASP A 105 11.12 15.97 0.30
CA ASP A 105 10.52 16.33 1.59
C ASP A 105 10.14 15.07 2.37
N GLU A 106 10.24 15.13 3.69
CA GLU A 106 9.88 14.02 4.57
C GLU A 106 8.42 14.14 5.01
N VAL A 107 7.49 13.61 4.19
CA VAL A 107 6.05 13.78 4.41
C VAL A 107 5.25 12.50 4.13
N VAL A 108 4.17 12.30 4.88
CA VAL A 108 3.14 11.27 4.63
C VAL A 108 1.85 11.96 4.23
N TYR A 109 1.34 11.64 3.03
CA TYR A 109 0.00 12.06 2.62
C TYR A 109 -1.01 10.97 2.95
N VAL A 110 -2.09 11.32 3.64
CA VAL A 110 -3.09 10.38 4.14
C VAL A 110 -4.39 10.52 3.36
N GLY A 111 -4.67 9.53 2.54
CA GLY A 111 -5.84 9.39 1.68
C GLY A 111 -6.78 8.26 2.12
N GLY A 112 -7.71 7.88 1.23
CA GLY A 112 -8.73 6.86 1.50
C GLY A 112 -10.08 7.44 1.94
N ARG A 113 -11.06 6.55 2.07
CA ARG A 113 -12.46 6.93 2.39
C ARG A 113 -12.75 7.00 3.88
N ASP A 114 -11.99 6.31 4.76
CA ASP A 114 -12.21 6.32 6.21
C ASP A 114 -11.71 7.63 6.84
N GLN A 115 -12.61 8.62 6.93
CA GLN A 115 -12.30 9.95 7.46
C GLN A 115 -11.90 9.93 8.95
N ASN A 116 -12.46 9.00 9.74
CA ASN A 116 -12.16 8.88 11.17
C ASN A 116 -10.74 8.32 11.36
N MET A 117 -10.42 7.22 10.67
CA MET A 117 -9.10 6.61 10.74
C MET A 117 -8.02 7.56 10.20
N LYS A 118 -8.27 8.25 9.07
CA LYS A 118 -7.34 9.26 8.53
C LYS A 118 -6.99 10.35 9.55
N ARG A 119 -8.00 10.90 10.24
CA ARG A 119 -7.77 11.93 11.28
C ARG A 119 -6.91 11.37 12.42
N ARG A 120 -7.20 10.14 12.86
CA ARG A 120 -6.43 9.47 13.92
C ARG A 120 -4.98 9.25 13.49
N ILE A 121 -4.76 8.73 12.29
CA ILE A 121 -3.42 8.49 11.74
C ILE A 121 -2.65 9.81 11.60
N CYS A 122 -3.22 10.84 10.98
CA CYS A 122 -2.55 12.14 10.87
C CYS A 122 -2.16 12.70 12.23
N ARG A 123 -3.05 12.62 13.21
CA ARG A 123 -2.75 13.09 14.56
C ARG A 123 -1.59 12.31 15.18
N LYS A 124 -1.64 10.96 15.14
CA LYS A 124 -0.61 10.09 15.72
C LYS A 124 0.76 10.25 15.06
N LEU A 125 0.79 10.38 13.75
CA LEU A 125 2.03 10.68 13.04
C LEU A 125 2.64 12.01 13.46
N ARG A 126 1.83 13.07 13.59
CA ARG A 126 2.29 14.39 14.05
C ARG A 126 2.76 14.37 15.51
N GLU A 127 2.05 13.69 16.41
CA GLU A 127 2.45 13.47 17.80
C GLU A 127 3.81 12.75 17.88
N ALA A 128 4.12 11.87 16.92
CA ALA A 128 5.39 11.17 16.79
C ALA A 128 6.47 11.97 16.02
N GLY A 129 6.21 13.24 15.66
CA GLY A 129 7.19 14.11 15.00
C GLY A 129 7.25 13.99 13.47
N PHE A 130 6.35 13.24 12.83
CA PHE A 130 6.28 13.17 11.37
C PHE A 130 5.45 14.30 10.79
N VAL A 131 5.85 14.79 9.62
CA VAL A 131 4.98 15.65 8.80
C VAL A 131 3.92 14.76 8.14
N ALA A 132 2.66 14.96 8.52
CA ALA A 132 1.53 14.21 7.97
C ALA A 132 0.45 15.17 7.46
N GLU A 133 0.03 15.00 6.22
CA GLU A 133 -0.92 15.87 5.53
C GLU A 133 -2.10 15.05 4.98
N LYS A 134 -3.28 15.68 4.93
CA LYS A 134 -4.39 15.10 4.19
C LYS A 134 -4.07 15.14 2.69
N ALA A 135 -4.19 14.00 2.02
CA ALA A 135 -4.00 13.92 0.59
C ALA A 135 -4.99 14.80 -0.16
N SER A 136 -4.48 15.68 -1.04
CA SER A 136 -5.27 16.59 -1.89
C SER A 136 -5.06 16.33 -3.38
N LYS A 137 -3.92 15.75 -3.75
CA LYS A 137 -3.62 15.43 -5.16
C LYS A 137 -4.49 14.26 -5.63
N PRO A 138 -5.13 14.33 -6.82
CA PRO A 138 -6.04 13.27 -7.30
C PRO A 138 -5.47 11.86 -7.20
N ARG A 139 -4.19 11.67 -7.53
CA ARG A 139 -3.50 10.37 -7.46
C ARG A 139 -3.27 9.85 -6.04
N PHE A 140 -3.38 10.70 -5.00
CA PHE A 140 -3.12 10.35 -3.60
C PHE A 140 -4.38 10.22 -2.76
N VAL A 141 -5.51 10.78 -3.25
CA VAL A 141 -6.74 10.86 -2.43
C VAL A 141 -7.37 9.50 -2.13
N GLY A 142 -7.20 8.48 -2.99
CA GLY A 142 -7.65 7.10 -2.76
C GLY A 142 -9.17 6.99 -2.48
N MET A 143 -10.01 7.83 -3.13
CA MET A 143 -11.45 7.89 -2.85
C MET A 143 -12.29 6.96 -3.70
N ASP A 144 -11.71 6.38 -4.76
CA ASP A 144 -12.42 5.46 -5.66
C ASP A 144 -12.86 4.21 -4.89
N LEU A 145 -14.08 3.75 -5.14
CA LEU A 145 -14.63 2.53 -4.55
C LEU A 145 -13.92 1.26 -5.03
N ALA A 146 -13.32 1.30 -6.22
CA ALA A 146 -12.52 0.21 -6.76
C ALA A 146 -11.09 0.17 -6.21
N ASN A 147 -10.63 1.23 -5.51
CA ASN A 147 -9.31 1.20 -4.87
C ASN A 147 -9.28 0.10 -3.81
N ILE A 148 -8.24 -0.76 -3.87
CA ILE A 148 -8.13 -1.93 -3.00
C ILE A 148 -8.28 -1.60 -1.51
N CYS A 149 -7.81 -0.45 -1.03
CA CYS A 149 -7.99 -0.06 0.37
C CYS A 149 -9.47 0.10 0.76
N ASN A 150 -10.37 0.34 -0.20
CA ASN A 150 -11.79 0.55 0.03
C ASN A 150 -12.66 -0.69 -0.25
N LEU A 151 -12.08 -1.85 -0.55
CA LEU A 151 -12.83 -3.08 -0.86
C LEU A 151 -13.29 -3.85 0.38
N THR A 152 -13.06 -3.33 1.58
CA THR A 152 -13.63 -3.88 2.83
C THR A 152 -15.16 -3.88 2.78
N GLU A 153 -15.83 -4.68 3.63
CA GLU A 153 -17.29 -4.66 3.77
C GLU A 153 -17.82 -3.24 4.03
N ARG A 154 -17.10 -2.45 4.82
CA ARG A 154 -17.44 -1.03 5.11
C ARG A 154 -17.25 -0.09 3.92
N ARG A 155 -16.64 -0.54 2.82
CA ARG A 155 -16.29 0.27 1.65
C ARG A 155 -15.45 1.50 1.99
N MET A 156 -14.60 1.37 3.00
CA MET A 156 -13.76 2.45 3.54
C MET A 156 -12.41 1.89 3.99
N GLY A 157 -11.34 2.55 3.61
CA GLY A 157 -9.98 2.27 4.05
C GLY A 157 -9.12 3.53 4.02
N VAL A 158 -7.83 3.35 4.26
CA VAL A 158 -6.83 4.42 4.26
C VAL A 158 -5.73 4.09 3.26
N GLN A 159 -5.27 5.09 2.54
CA GLN A 159 -4.09 5.03 1.67
C GLN A 159 -3.03 6.00 2.21
N LEU A 160 -1.83 5.49 2.46
CA LEU A 160 -0.66 6.29 2.83
C LEU A 160 0.25 6.44 1.63
N GLU A 161 0.60 7.67 1.29
CA GLU A 161 1.60 8.00 0.27
C GLU A 161 2.82 8.57 0.97
N ILE A 162 3.87 7.78 1.09
CA ILE A 162 5.08 8.15 1.81
C ILE A 162 6.12 8.67 0.80
N SER A 163 6.57 9.90 0.99
CA SER A 163 7.58 10.51 0.11
C SER A 163 8.88 9.70 0.07
N ARG A 164 9.62 9.80 -1.03
CA ARG A 164 10.93 9.16 -1.16
C ARG A 164 11.90 9.64 -0.07
N GLY A 165 11.91 10.95 0.21
CA GLY A 165 12.78 11.51 1.27
C GLY A 165 12.55 10.81 2.60
N LEU A 166 11.29 10.65 3.03
CA LEU A 166 10.98 9.98 4.29
C LEU A 166 11.30 8.48 4.25
N ARG A 167 10.96 7.77 3.16
CA ARG A 167 11.30 6.34 3.05
C ARG A 167 12.80 6.07 3.12
N CYS A 168 13.61 6.88 2.44
CA CYS A 168 15.08 6.73 2.49
C CYS A 168 15.67 6.96 3.89
N ARG A 169 14.96 7.68 4.77
CA ARG A 169 15.39 7.87 6.17
C ARG A 169 14.96 6.71 7.09
N MET A 170 13.91 5.98 6.72
CA MET A 170 13.30 4.93 7.55
C MET A 170 13.89 3.53 7.30
N ILE A 171 14.67 3.34 6.21
CA ILE A 171 15.22 2.04 5.77
C ILE A 171 16.74 2.03 5.72
#